data_612c710a044c82195b66ba28d443e1ee
#
_entry.id   612c710a044c82195b66ba28d443e1ee
#
_cell.length_a   1.000
_cell.length_b   1.000
_cell.length_c   1.000
_cell.angle_alpha   90.00
_cell.angle_beta   90.00
_cell.angle_gamma   90.00
#
_symmetry.space_group_name_H-M   'P 1'
#
loop_
_entity.id
_entity.type
_entity.pdbx_description
1 polymer ?
#
loop_
_entity_poly.entity_id
_entity_poly.type
_entity_poly.pdbx_seq_one_letter_code
_entity_poly.pdbx_strand_id
1 'polypeptide(L)'
;IVRVNKVIIKMKYFIEKLKFVAKLRKRFDLLKKNFIFAQKLITMFSEKAFKIFEESIAQYHIADDVYQSFTNPYPSTDLLNHLLYRKNWIDTVQWHYEDIIRDPHIDPVVALDLKRKIDASNQDRTDMVEYIDSYFLHQYKDVTPQTGATINTESPAWAVDRLSILALKIYHMQQETERTDASAEHIAKCREKLQVLLQQREDLSLALDQLLDDIAAGRKYMKVYKQMKMYNDEELNPILRK
;
A
#
# COMPACT_ATOMS: atom_id res chain seq x y z
N ILE A 1 -0.22 -12.98 71.82
CA ILE A 1 -1.36 -12.37 71.09
C ILE A 1 -0.96 -11.06 70.40
N VAL A 2 -0.25 -10.12 71.05
CA VAL A 2 0.15 -8.80 70.49
C VAL A 2 1.12 -8.93 69.29
N ARG A 3 2.06 -9.90 69.27
CA ARG A 3 2.99 -10.14 68.16
C ARG A 3 2.28 -10.67 66.88
N VAL A 4 1.29 -11.53 67.04
CA VAL A 4 0.51 -12.11 65.94
C VAL A 4 -0.33 -11.03 65.26
N ASN A 5 -0.99 -10.16 66.01
CA ASN A 5 -1.78 -9.06 65.46
C ASN A 5 -0.92 -8.06 64.67
N LYS A 6 0.34 -7.77 65.09
CA LYS A 6 1.24 -6.92 64.29
C LYS A 6 1.65 -7.55 62.96
N VAL A 7 1.80 -8.86 62.90
CA VAL A 7 2.13 -9.59 61.64
C VAL A 7 0.92 -9.56 60.69
N ILE A 8 -0.27 -9.82 61.21
CA ILE A 8 -1.52 -9.79 60.40
C ILE A 8 -1.76 -8.39 59.80
N ILE A 9 -1.53 -7.33 60.57
CA ILE A 9 -1.69 -5.95 60.07
C ILE A 9 -0.66 -5.66 58.96
N LYS A 10 0.59 -6.07 59.12
CA LYS A 10 1.65 -5.91 58.09
C LYS A 10 1.30 -6.70 56.83
N MET A 11 0.77 -7.92 56.95
CA MET A 11 0.35 -8.74 55.80
C MET A 11 -0.83 -8.10 55.09
N LYS A 12 -1.84 -7.61 55.80
CA LYS A 12 -2.98 -6.90 55.18
C LYS A 12 -2.51 -5.66 54.38
N TYR A 13 -1.62 -4.86 54.99
CA TYR A 13 -1.03 -3.69 54.33
C TYR A 13 -0.24 -4.07 53.07
N PHE A 14 0.53 -5.15 53.13
CA PHE A 14 1.31 -5.65 52.00
C PHE A 14 0.41 -6.15 50.87
N ILE A 15 -0.69 -6.87 51.17
CA ILE A 15 -1.67 -7.33 50.19
C ILE A 15 -2.37 -6.15 49.53
N GLU A 16 -2.77 -5.12 50.25
CA GLU A 16 -3.39 -3.92 49.68
C GLU A 16 -2.41 -3.16 48.78
N LYS A 17 -1.12 -3.09 49.15
CA LYS A 17 -0.08 -2.51 48.31
C LYS A 17 0.13 -3.29 47.00
N LEU A 18 0.08 -4.63 47.02
CA LEU A 18 0.17 -5.48 45.84
C LEU A 18 -1.06 -5.29 44.93
N LYS A 19 -2.27 -5.21 45.49
CA LYS A 19 -3.48 -4.91 44.72
C LYS A 19 -3.42 -3.55 44.06
N PHE A 20 -2.91 -2.54 44.74
CA PHE A 20 -2.71 -1.19 44.21
C PHE A 20 -1.71 -1.18 43.06
N VAL A 21 -0.57 -1.87 43.17
CA VAL A 21 0.43 -2.00 42.12
C VAL A 21 -0.13 -2.73 40.90
N ALA A 22 -0.91 -3.80 41.11
CA ALA A 22 -1.57 -4.53 40.02
C ALA A 22 -2.62 -3.66 39.30
N LYS A 23 -3.35 -2.81 40.01
CA LYS A 23 -4.31 -1.85 39.43
C LYS A 23 -3.58 -0.76 38.62
N LEU A 24 -2.46 -0.25 39.10
CA LEU A 24 -1.62 0.69 38.39
C LEU A 24 -1.07 0.09 37.08
N ARG A 25 -0.55 -1.16 37.16
CA ARG A 25 -0.05 -1.88 35.98
C ARG A 25 -1.14 -2.05 34.90
N LYS A 26 -2.35 -2.49 35.29
CA LYS A 26 -3.48 -2.57 34.34
C LYS A 26 -3.84 -1.22 33.73
N ARG A 27 -3.81 -0.15 34.51
CA ARG A 27 -4.07 1.21 34.01
C ARG A 27 -2.98 1.70 33.06
N PHE A 28 -1.73 1.37 33.32
CA PHE A 28 -0.60 1.70 32.47
C PHE A 28 -0.64 0.92 31.16
N ASP A 29 -1.00 -0.37 31.21
CA ASP A 29 -1.18 -1.21 30.01
C ASP A 29 -2.35 -0.69 29.15
N LEU A 30 -3.44 -0.23 29.77
CA LEU A 30 -4.56 0.38 29.06
C LEU A 30 -4.17 1.73 28.42
N LEU A 31 -3.44 2.57 29.14
CA LEU A 31 -2.92 3.84 28.60
C LEU A 31 -1.94 3.61 27.46
N LYS A 32 -1.09 2.60 27.56
CA LYS A 32 -0.16 2.20 26.50
C LYS A 32 -0.92 1.69 25.27
N LYS A 33 -1.96 0.88 25.46
CA LYS A 33 -2.85 0.44 24.36
C LYS A 33 -3.58 1.62 23.72
N ASN A 34 -4.13 2.54 24.51
CA ASN A 34 -4.81 3.73 24.00
C ASN A 34 -3.84 4.70 23.31
N PHE A 35 -2.60 4.83 23.77
CA PHE A 35 -1.56 5.62 23.12
C PHE A 35 -1.13 4.99 21.80
N ILE A 36 -0.92 3.66 21.75
CA ILE A 36 -0.64 2.93 20.51
C ILE A 36 -1.82 3.03 19.55
N PHE A 37 -3.06 2.92 20.05
CA PHE A 37 -4.26 3.09 19.25
C PHE A 37 -4.43 4.54 18.74
N ALA A 38 -4.17 5.55 19.56
CA ALA A 38 -4.18 6.95 19.16
C ALA A 38 -3.04 7.28 18.17
N GLN A 39 -1.87 6.69 18.34
CA GLN A 39 -0.75 6.79 17.39
C GLN A 39 -1.07 6.07 16.06
N LYS A 40 -1.87 5.00 16.11
CA LYS A 40 -2.40 4.29 14.96
C LYS A 40 -3.50 5.07 14.21
N LEU A 41 -4.26 5.92 14.91
CA LEU A 41 -5.22 6.87 14.34
C LEU A 41 -4.53 8.07 13.65
N ILE A 42 -3.23 8.32 13.91
CA ILE A 42 -2.53 9.51 13.39
C ILE A 42 -2.13 9.36 11.92
N THR A 43 -2.12 8.20 11.33
CA THR A 43 -2.15 7.94 9.87
C THR A 43 -1.77 6.48 9.58
N MET A 44 -2.75 5.68 9.26
CA MET A 44 -2.49 4.36 8.67
C MET A 44 -1.68 4.57 7.39
N PHE A 45 -0.65 3.76 7.17
CA PHE A 45 0.18 3.85 5.97
C PHE A 45 -0.66 3.80 4.69
N SER A 46 -1.62 2.87 4.63
CA SER A 46 -2.51 2.69 3.49
C SER A 46 -3.36 3.92 3.17
N GLU A 47 -3.88 4.60 4.20
CA GLU A 47 -4.66 5.84 4.01
C GLU A 47 -3.79 6.97 3.44
N LYS A 48 -2.56 7.11 3.98
CA LYS A 48 -1.60 8.09 3.45
C LYS A 48 -1.23 7.79 2.00
N ALA A 49 -0.93 6.53 1.68
CA ALA A 49 -0.59 6.10 0.34
C ALA A 49 -1.75 6.36 -0.63
N PHE A 50 -2.97 6.04 -0.22
CA PHE A 50 -4.16 6.24 -1.06
C PHE A 50 -4.41 7.72 -1.37
N LYS A 51 -4.24 8.63 -0.41
CA LYS A 51 -4.32 10.08 -0.64
C LYS A 51 -3.30 10.58 -1.66
N ILE A 52 -2.07 10.06 -1.60
CA ILE A 52 -1.02 10.40 -2.58
C ILE A 52 -1.40 9.89 -3.98
N PHE A 53 -2.02 8.71 -4.07
CA PHE A 53 -2.51 8.19 -5.34
C PHE A 53 -3.66 9.03 -5.90
N GLU A 54 -4.63 9.41 -5.07
CA GLU A 54 -5.73 10.32 -5.48
C GLU A 54 -5.17 11.66 -5.98
N GLU A 55 -4.17 12.22 -5.31
CA GLU A 55 -3.50 13.45 -5.72
C GLU A 55 -2.78 13.29 -7.08
N SER A 56 -2.06 12.19 -7.28
CA SER A 56 -1.38 11.89 -8.54
C SER A 56 -2.36 11.73 -9.70
N ILE A 57 -3.45 10.99 -9.48
CA ILE A 57 -4.52 10.78 -10.47
C ILE A 57 -5.18 12.13 -10.83
N ALA A 58 -5.55 12.91 -9.84
CA ALA A 58 -6.17 14.22 -10.06
C ALA A 58 -5.25 15.17 -10.85
N GLN A 59 -3.95 15.19 -10.51
CA GLN A 59 -2.97 16.00 -11.23
C GLN A 59 -2.78 15.55 -12.68
N TYR A 60 -2.76 14.25 -12.94
CA TYR A 60 -2.65 13.71 -14.28
C TYR A 60 -3.82 14.16 -15.17
N HIS A 61 -5.04 14.06 -14.67
CA HIS A 61 -6.27 14.37 -15.43
C HIS A 61 -6.54 15.88 -15.62
N ILE A 62 -5.64 16.77 -15.15
CA ILE A 62 -5.71 18.20 -15.53
C ILE A 62 -5.40 18.38 -17.02
N ALA A 63 -4.36 17.73 -17.53
CA ALA A 63 -4.00 17.76 -18.94
C ALA A 63 -4.54 16.54 -19.70
N ASP A 64 -4.70 15.42 -19.01
CA ASP A 64 -5.23 14.14 -19.53
C ASP A 64 -4.52 13.66 -20.81
N ASP A 65 -3.20 13.76 -20.82
CA ASP A 65 -2.36 13.44 -21.97
C ASP A 65 -1.20 12.52 -21.54
N VAL A 66 -1.04 11.40 -22.23
CA VAL A 66 0.04 10.43 -21.98
C VAL A 66 1.44 10.98 -22.27
N TYR A 67 1.55 12.10 -22.97
CA TYR A 67 2.80 12.78 -23.30
C TYR A 67 3.09 14.00 -22.43
N GLN A 68 2.22 14.31 -21.47
CA GLN A 68 2.45 15.44 -20.57
C GLN A 68 3.71 15.26 -19.72
N SER A 69 4.32 16.37 -19.32
CA SER A 69 5.50 16.35 -18.48
C SER A 69 5.15 15.91 -17.05
N PHE A 70 5.96 15.01 -16.49
CA PHE A 70 5.86 14.59 -15.10
C PHE A 70 6.52 15.59 -14.15
N THR A 71 5.80 15.99 -13.12
CA THR A 71 6.36 16.76 -12.01
C THR A 71 5.92 16.13 -10.70
N ASN A 72 6.89 15.81 -9.83
CA ASN A 72 6.61 15.24 -8.52
C ASN A 72 6.60 16.33 -7.45
N PRO A 73 5.49 16.57 -6.75
CA PRO A 73 5.41 17.59 -5.70
C PRO A 73 6.22 17.21 -4.45
N TYR A 74 6.56 15.92 -4.28
CA TYR A 74 7.34 15.42 -3.16
C TYR A 74 8.82 15.40 -3.52
N PRO A 75 9.70 16.07 -2.76
CA PRO A 75 11.14 16.04 -3.01
C PRO A 75 11.72 14.64 -2.74
N SER A 76 12.85 14.31 -3.36
CA SER A 76 13.53 13.02 -3.15
C SER A 76 13.98 12.79 -1.69
N THR A 77 14.06 13.84 -0.88
CA THR A 77 14.32 13.76 0.57
C THR A 77 13.12 13.20 1.36
N ASP A 78 11.90 13.34 0.83
CA ASP A 78 10.70 12.65 1.32
C ASP A 78 10.48 11.38 0.48
N LEU A 79 11.41 10.45 0.61
CA LEU A 79 11.58 9.31 -0.29
C LEU A 79 10.29 8.51 -0.47
N LEU A 80 9.58 8.18 0.62
CA LEU A 80 8.38 7.35 0.52
C LEU A 80 7.28 8.03 -0.31
N ASN A 81 6.96 9.28 0.01
CA ASN A 81 5.91 10.02 -0.71
C ASN A 81 6.30 10.24 -2.17
N HIS A 82 7.59 10.53 -2.42
CA HIS A 82 8.15 10.62 -3.76
C HIS A 82 7.94 9.34 -4.58
N LEU A 83 8.25 8.17 -3.98
CA LEU A 83 8.09 6.87 -4.64
C LEU A 83 6.61 6.55 -4.89
N LEU A 84 5.74 6.77 -3.91
CA LEU A 84 4.30 6.49 -4.04
C LEU A 84 3.66 7.33 -5.14
N TYR A 85 3.94 8.63 -5.18
CA TYR A 85 3.42 9.54 -6.20
C TYR A 85 3.89 9.15 -7.60
N ARG A 86 5.21 8.91 -7.76
CA ARG A 86 5.80 8.47 -9.03
C ARG A 86 5.24 7.14 -9.49
N LYS A 87 5.06 6.17 -8.56
CA LYS A 87 4.48 4.86 -8.85
C LYS A 87 3.08 4.99 -9.45
N ASN A 88 2.22 5.77 -8.81
CA ASN A 88 0.85 5.94 -9.28
C ASN A 88 0.78 6.73 -10.59
N TRP A 89 1.67 7.72 -10.79
CA TRP A 89 1.75 8.43 -12.07
C TRP A 89 2.07 7.48 -13.24
N ILE A 90 3.06 6.58 -13.06
CA ILE A 90 3.40 5.57 -14.07
C ILE A 90 2.20 4.65 -14.34
N ASP A 91 1.50 4.22 -13.30
CA ASP A 91 0.29 3.40 -13.43
C ASP A 91 -0.80 4.12 -14.21
N THR A 92 -1.00 5.42 -13.96
CA THR A 92 -1.99 6.25 -14.65
C THR A 92 -1.66 6.40 -16.12
N VAL A 93 -0.42 6.74 -16.46
CA VAL A 93 0.03 6.83 -17.85
C VAL A 93 -0.15 5.48 -18.58
N GLN A 94 0.23 4.38 -17.94
CA GLN A 94 0.06 3.06 -18.52
C GLN A 94 -1.40 2.68 -18.69
N TRP A 95 -2.29 3.04 -17.77
CA TRP A 95 -3.73 2.83 -17.91
C TRP A 95 -4.24 3.43 -19.24
N HIS A 96 -3.88 4.67 -19.52
CA HIS A 96 -4.28 5.35 -20.75
C HIS A 96 -3.59 4.79 -22.02
N TYR A 97 -2.33 4.34 -21.93
CA TYR A 97 -1.73 3.59 -23.05
C TYR A 97 -2.53 2.32 -23.37
N GLU A 98 -2.97 1.61 -22.34
CA GLU A 98 -3.79 0.41 -22.48
C GLU A 98 -5.19 0.72 -23.05
N ASP A 99 -5.76 1.90 -22.79
CA ASP A 99 -7.02 2.33 -23.41
C ASP A 99 -6.80 2.65 -24.90
N ILE A 100 -5.78 3.43 -25.23
CA ILE A 100 -5.49 3.84 -26.61
C ILE A 100 -5.21 2.63 -27.52
N ILE A 101 -4.42 1.64 -27.05
CA ILE A 101 -4.07 0.46 -27.88
C ILE A 101 -5.28 -0.44 -28.18
N ARG A 102 -6.38 -0.29 -27.44
CA ARG A 102 -7.64 -1.05 -27.66
C ARG A 102 -8.54 -0.44 -28.71
N ASP A 103 -8.19 0.72 -29.29
CA ASP A 103 -8.93 1.25 -30.42
C ASP A 103 -8.84 0.27 -31.60
N PRO A 104 -9.97 -0.30 -32.09
CA PRO A 104 -9.97 -1.26 -33.20
C PRO A 104 -9.52 -0.65 -34.53
N HIS A 105 -9.46 0.67 -34.62
CA HIS A 105 -9.04 1.42 -35.81
C HIS A 105 -7.65 2.03 -35.72
N ILE A 106 -6.89 1.72 -34.67
CA ILE A 106 -5.53 2.24 -34.46
C ILE A 106 -4.62 1.84 -35.64
N ASP A 107 -3.79 2.77 -36.10
CA ASP A 107 -2.77 2.47 -37.10
C ASP A 107 -1.78 1.42 -36.58
N PRO A 108 -1.43 0.37 -37.34
CA PRO A 108 -0.54 -0.71 -36.87
C PRO A 108 0.86 -0.24 -36.45
N VAL A 109 1.40 0.81 -37.06
CA VAL A 109 2.73 1.36 -36.69
C VAL A 109 2.63 2.07 -35.33
N VAL A 110 1.56 2.86 -35.17
CA VAL A 110 1.26 3.52 -33.88
C VAL A 110 1.01 2.49 -32.78
N ALA A 111 0.24 1.43 -33.07
CA ALA A 111 -0.01 0.34 -32.11
C ALA A 111 1.29 -0.36 -31.66
N LEU A 112 2.22 -0.62 -32.58
CA LEU A 112 3.50 -1.22 -32.27
C LEU A 112 4.38 -0.30 -31.39
N ASP A 113 4.42 0.99 -31.69
CA ASP A 113 5.13 1.98 -30.88
C ASP A 113 4.55 2.06 -29.48
N LEU A 114 3.20 2.10 -29.40
CA LEU A 114 2.48 2.13 -28.12
C LEU A 114 2.71 0.85 -27.30
N LYS A 115 2.74 -0.33 -27.96
CA LYS A 115 3.08 -1.59 -27.30
C LYS A 115 4.49 -1.54 -26.66
N ARG A 116 5.47 -0.96 -27.35
CA ARG A 116 6.82 -0.77 -26.80
C ARG A 116 6.84 0.17 -25.60
N LYS A 117 6.03 1.24 -25.61
CA LYS A 117 5.86 2.15 -24.48
C LYS A 117 5.20 1.44 -23.28
N ILE A 118 4.20 0.60 -23.52
CA ILE A 118 3.59 -0.24 -22.47
C ILE A 118 4.64 -1.19 -21.87
N ASP A 119 5.46 -1.84 -22.68
CA ASP A 119 6.50 -2.76 -22.18
C ASP A 119 7.56 -2.02 -21.34
N ALA A 120 7.98 -0.83 -21.77
CA ALA A 120 8.87 0.03 -21.00
C ALA A 120 8.22 0.48 -19.68
N SER A 121 6.97 0.93 -19.72
CA SER A 121 6.21 1.32 -18.53
C SER A 121 6.04 0.16 -17.55
N ASN A 122 5.82 -1.07 -18.03
CA ASN A 122 5.77 -2.26 -17.19
C ASN A 122 7.12 -2.54 -16.50
N GLN A 123 8.25 -2.19 -17.13
CA GLN A 123 9.56 -2.26 -16.48
C GLN A 123 9.65 -1.20 -15.37
N ASP A 124 9.33 0.06 -15.67
CA ASP A 124 9.34 1.15 -14.70
C ASP A 124 8.45 0.85 -13.47
N ARG A 125 7.26 0.27 -13.70
CA ARG A 125 6.37 -0.18 -12.62
C ARG A 125 7.04 -1.20 -11.70
N THR A 126 7.73 -2.17 -12.29
CA THR A 126 8.44 -3.21 -11.54
C THR A 126 9.59 -2.62 -10.74
N ASP A 127 10.34 -1.71 -11.35
CA ASP A 127 11.45 -1.02 -10.69
C ASP A 127 10.94 -0.20 -9.49
N MET A 128 9.78 0.44 -9.64
CA MET A 128 9.14 1.17 -8.53
C MET A 128 8.73 0.25 -7.37
N VAL A 129 8.23 -0.97 -7.65
CA VAL A 129 7.95 -1.97 -6.61
C VAL A 129 9.25 -2.35 -5.89
N GLU A 130 10.34 -2.58 -6.61
CA GLU A 130 11.65 -2.91 -6.01
C GLU A 130 12.20 -1.75 -5.15
N TYR A 131 12.00 -0.49 -5.56
CA TYR A 131 12.41 0.68 -4.76
C TYR A 131 11.58 0.81 -3.48
N ILE A 132 10.26 0.60 -3.55
CA ILE A 132 9.38 0.63 -2.37
C ILE A 132 9.73 -0.53 -1.43
N ASP A 133 10.02 -1.73 -1.95
CA ASP A 133 10.50 -2.84 -1.13
C ASP A 133 11.84 -2.53 -0.44
N SER A 134 12.77 -1.90 -1.17
CA SER A 134 14.04 -1.46 -0.59
C SER A 134 13.84 -0.45 0.54
N TYR A 135 12.85 0.45 0.40
CA TYR A 135 12.46 1.36 1.47
C TYR A 135 11.99 0.59 2.72
N PHE A 136 11.08 -0.38 2.57
CA PHE A 136 10.59 -1.16 3.70
C PHE A 136 11.67 -2.05 4.33
N LEU A 137 12.54 -2.66 3.52
CA LEU A 137 13.69 -3.42 4.04
C LEU A 137 14.59 -2.52 4.90
N HIS A 138 14.86 -1.30 4.47
CA HIS A 138 15.64 -0.35 5.24
C HIS A 138 14.90 0.10 6.52
N GLN A 139 13.58 0.33 6.42
CA GLN A 139 12.74 0.75 7.55
C GLN A 139 12.70 -0.30 8.66
N TYR A 140 12.69 -1.59 8.32
CA TYR A 140 12.58 -2.70 9.27
C TYR A 140 13.88 -3.49 9.47
N LYS A 141 15.04 -2.96 9.02
CA LYS A 141 16.34 -3.64 9.08
C LYS A 141 16.78 -4.11 10.47
N ASP A 142 16.35 -3.38 11.51
CA ASP A 142 16.72 -3.66 12.90
C ASP A 142 15.69 -4.52 13.63
N VAL A 143 14.62 -4.94 12.95
CA VAL A 143 13.59 -5.82 13.53
C VAL A 143 14.08 -7.26 13.50
N THR A 144 14.21 -7.86 14.68
CA THR A 144 14.54 -9.28 14.83
C THR A 144 13.26 -10.11 14.75
N PRO A 145 13.14 -11.07 13.81
CA PRO A 145 11.99 -11.95 13.76
C PRO A 145 11.81 -12.76 15.04
N GLN A 146 10.59 -12.90 15.52
CA GLN A 146 10.24 -13.73 16.67
C GLN A 146 10.37 -15.21 16.33
N THR A 147 10.50 -16.05 17.35
CA THR A 147 10.40 -17.51 17.17
C THR A 147 9.02 -17.86 16.61
N GLY A 148 8.99 -18.54 15.47
CA GLY A 148 7.74 -18.86 14.76
C GLY A 148 7.23 -17.77 13.84
N ALA A 149 8.01 -16.70 13.58
CA ALA A 149 7.67 -15.71 12.56
C ALA A 149 7.42 -16.36 11.19
N THR A 150 6.41 -15.86 10.49
CA THR A 150 5.99 -16.41 9.18
C THR A 150 6.37 -15.46 8.05
N ILE A 151 6.49 -16.03 6.83
CA ILE A 151 6.62 -15.25 5.60
C ILE A 151 5.23 -14.95 5.03
N ASN A 152 5.10 -13.85 4.30
CA ASN A 152 3.89 -13.56 3.53
C ASN A 152 4.07 -13.95 2.06
N THR A 153 2.96 -14.15 1.33
CA THR A 153 3.00 -14.51 -0.10
C THR A 153 3.55 -13.40 -0.98
N GLU A 154 3.34 -12.14 -0.55
CA GLU A 154 3.79 -10.95 -1.25
C GLU A 154 4.50 -10.01 -0.28
N SER A 155 5.39 -9.18 -0.81
CA SER A 155 5.97 -8.08 -0.07
C SER A 155 4.96 -6.93 0.12
N PRO A 156 5.18 -6.01 1.09
CA PRO A 156 4.36 -4.81 1.22
C PRO A 156 4.28 -3.97 -0.07
N ALA A 157 5.35 -3.90 -0.86
CA ALA A 157 5.36 -3.12 -2.10
C ALA A 157 4.42 -3.70 -3.17
N TRP A 158 4.22 -5.01 -3.25
CA TRP A 158 3.23 -5.61 -4.13
C TRP A 158 1.80 -5.29 -3.69
N ALA A 159 1.54 -5.21 -2.39
CA ALA A 159 0.24 -4.75 -1.89
C ALA A 159 0.01 -3.25 -2.19
N VAL A 160 1.08 -2.43 -2.13
CA VAL A 160 1.05 -1.02 -2.55
C VAL A 160 0.77 -0.90 -4.05
N ASP A 161 1.39 -1.72 -4.91
CA ASP A 161 1.10 -1.77 -6.35
C ASP A 161 -0.38 -2.04 -6.62
N ARG A 162 -0.96 -3.03 -5.95
CA ARG A 162 -2.41 -3.31 -6.05
C ARG A 162 -3.27 -2.15 -5.58
N LEU A 163 -2.88 -1.48 -4.48
CA LEU A 163 -3.62 -0.35 -3.94
C LEU A 163 -3.59 0.86 -4.91
N SER A 164 -2.46 1.09 -5.58
CA SER A 164 -2.30 2.12 -6.61
C SER A 164 -3.24 1.88 -7.81
N ILE A 165 -3.26 0.65 -8.34
CA ILE A 165 -4.18 0.28 -9.43
C ILE A 165 -5.64 0.33 -8.98
N LEU A 166 -5.93 -0.01 -7.72
CA LEU A 166 -7.29 0.07 -7.19
C LEU A 166 -7.78 1.53 -7.10
N ALA A 167 -6.90 2.47 -6.76
CA ALA A 167 -7.22 3.90 -6.78
C ALA A 167 -7.65 4.37 -8.18
N LEU A 168 -6.93 3.96 -9.23
CA LEU A 168 -7.30 4.23 -10.63
C LEU A 168 -8.66 3.62 -10.99
N LYS A 169 -8.90 2.35 -10.62
CA LYS A 169 -10.18 1.69 -10.87
C LYS A 169 -11.35 2.42 -10.21
N ILE A 170 -11.16 2.89 -8.97
CA ILE A 170 -12.18 3.66 -8.25
C ILE A 170 -12.43 4.97 -8.96
N TYR A 171 -11.38 5.71 -9.32
CA TYR A 171 -11.49 6.98 -10.03
C TYR A 171 -12.29 6.83 -11.32
N HIS A 172 -11.87 5.95 -12.23
CA HIS A 172 -12.56 5.77 -13.52
C HIS A 172 -13.98 5.20 -13.36
N MET A 173 -14.21 4.30 -12.41
CA MET A 173 -15.55 3.79 -12.13
C MET A 173 -16.47 4.88 -11.58
N GLN A 174 -15.94 5.81 -10.79
CA GLN A 174 -16.70 6.96 -10.31
C GLN A 174 -17.10 7.87 -11.47
N GLN A 175 -16.17 8.18 -12.39
CA GLN A 175 -16.49 8.94 -13.61
C GLN A 175 -17.63 8.28 -14.41
N GLU A 176 -17.62 6.95 -14.55
CA GLU A 176 -18.70 6.21 -15.23
C GLU A 176 -20.05 6.36 -14.52
N THR A 177 -20.09 6.51 -13.19
CA THR A 177 -21.34 6.73 -12.44
C THR A 177 -21.91 8.14 -12.60
N GLU A 178 -21.09 9.08 -13.05
CA GLU A 178 -21.42 10.51 -13.21
C GLU A 178 -21.73 10.89 -14.66
N ARG A 179 -21.61 9.96 -15.60
CA ARG A 179 -21.88 10.19 -17.04
C ARG A 179 -23.34 10.57 -17.27
N THR A 180 -23.55 11.65 -18.04
CA THR A 180 -24.88 12.15 -18.42
C THR A 180 -25.40 11.58 -19.72
N ASP A 181 -24.51 10.98 -20.54
CA ASP A 181 -24.78 10.39 -21.83
C ASP A 181 -25.02 8.86 -21.78
N ALA A 182 -24.85 8.23 -20.60
CA ALA A 182 -25.03 6.81 -20.42
C ALA A 182 -26.47 6.44 -19.98
N SER A 183 -26.88 5.20 -20.27
CA SER A 183 -28.18 4.70 -19.84
C SER A 183 -28.27 4.54 -18.31
N ALA A 184 -29.48 4.68 -17.75
CA ALA A 184 -29.70 4.48 -16.32
C ALA A 184 -29.29 3.07 -15.85
N GLU A 185 -29.46 2.04 -16.70
CA GLU A 185 -29.03 0.67 -16.42
C GLU A 185 -27.49 0.57 -16.33
N HIS A 186 -26.75 1.21 -17.26
CA HIS A 186 -25.29 1.27 -17.22
C HIS A 186 -24.81 1.94 -15.92
N ILE A 187 -25.36 3.11 -15.58
CA ILE A 187 -25.02 3.85 -14.37
C ILE A 187 -25.28 3.02 -13.12
N ALA A 188 -26.41 2.30 -13.06
CA ALA A 188 -26.72 1.42 -11.93
C ALA A 188 -25.68 0.30 -11.77
N LYS A 189 -25.30 -0.38 -12.86
CA LYS A 189 -24.24 -1.41 -12.86
C LYS A 189 -22.87 -0.83 -12.46
N CYS A 190 -22.55 0.38 -12.89
CA CYS A 190 -21.30 1.05 -12.48
C CYS A 190 -21.30 1.39 -10.99
N ARG A 191 -22.42 1.82 -10.42
CA ARG A 191 -22.56 2.05 -8.97
C ARG A 191 -22.37 0.76 -8.16
N GLU A 192 -22.94 -0.36 -8.58
CA GLU A 192 -22.72 -1.66 -7.94
C GLU A 192 -21.24 -2.06 -7.95
N LYS A 193 -20.57 -1.92 -9.12
CA LYS A 193 -19.12 -2.18 -9.24
C LYS A 193 -18.30 -1.24 -8.36
N LEU A 194 -18.66 0.05 -8.31
CA LEU A 194 -17.97 1.02 -7.45
C LEU A 194 -18.04 0.61 -5.97
N GLN A 195 -19.20 0.15 -5.48
CA GLN A 195 -19.34 -0.34 -4.10
C GLN A 195 -18.39 -1.52 -3.82
N VAL A 196 -18.24 -2.45 -4.76
CA VAL A 196 -17.28 -3.57 -4.63
C VAL A 196 -15.84 -3.06 -4.59
N LEU A 197 -15.48 -2.09 -5.44
CA LEU A 197 -14.13 -1.49 -5.44
C LEU A 197 -13.83 -0.74 -4.13
N LEU A 198 -14.81 -0.03 -3.58
CA LEU A 198 -14.67 0.65 -2.29
C LEU A 198 -14.46 -0.35 -1.15
N GLN A 199 -15.21 -1.47 -1.14
CA GLN A 199 -14.99 -2.54 -0.17
C GLN A 199 -13.60 -3.18 -0.33
N GLN A 200 -13.14 -3.42 -1.57
CA GLN A 200 -11.79 -3.91 -1.83
C GLN A 200 -10.71 -2.94 -1.31
N ARG A 201 -10.95 -1.62 -1.40
CA ARG A 201 -10.06 -0.61 -0.82
C ARG A 201 -9.93 -0.77 0.68
N GLU A 202 -11.05 -0.91 1.38
CA GLU A 202 -11.05 -1.09 2.84
C GLU A 202 -10.30 -2.37 3.24
N ASP A 203 -10.61 -3.49 2.60
CA ASP A 203 -10.01 -4.79 2.90
C ASP A 203 -8.50 -4.81 2.61
N LEU A 204 -8.09 -4.30 1.44
CA LEU A 204 -6.67 -4.24 1.06
C LEU A 204 -5.88 -3.28 1.94
N SER A 205 -6.46 -2.13 2.28
CA SER A 205 -5.86 -1.16 3.19
C SER A 205 -5.63 -1.76 4.57
N LEU A 206 -6.66 -2.40 5.13
CA LEU A 206 -6.56 -3.07 6.42
C LEU A 206 -5.49 -4.19 6.40
N ALA A 207 -5.49 -5.02 5.36
CA ALA A 207 -4.54 -6.13 5.23
C ALA A 207 -3.08 -5.63 5.10
N LEU A 208 -2.86 -4.55 4.35
CA LEU A 208 -1.54 -3.92 4.20
C LEU A 208 -1.04 -3.35 5.53
N ASP A 209 -1.88 -2.61 6.25
CA ASP A 209 -1.51 -2.05 7.55
C ASP A 209 -1.23 -3.15 8.59
N GLN A 210 -2.02 -4.23 8.60
CA GLN A 210 -1.75 -5.41 9.44
C GLN A 210 -0.42 -6.08 9.07
N LEU A 211 -0.10 -6.20 7.77
CA LEU A 211 1.17 -6.76 7.32
C LEU A 211 2.36 -5.93 7.82
N LEU A 212 2.28 -4.61 7.71
CA LEU A 212 3.33 -3.70 8.19
C LEU A 212 3.49 -3.76 9.71
N ASP A 213 2.38 -3.82 10.46
CA ASP A 213 2.37 -4.02 11.91
C ASP A 213 3.00 -5.37 12.31
N ASP A 214 2.72 -6.44 11.57
CA ASP A 214 3.28 -7.76 11.82
C ASP A 214 4.78 -7.81 11.56
N ILE A 215 5.25 -7.14 10.51
CA ILE A 215 6.68 -7.00 10.21
C ILE A 215 7.36 -6.16 11.29
N ALA A 216 6.81 -4.99 11.64
CA ALA A 216 7.35 -4.12 12.68
C ALA A 216 7.44 -4.80 14.04
N ALA A 217 6.51 -5.70 14.36
CA ALA A 217 6.51 -6.48 15.59
C ALA A 217 7.35 -7.77 15.51
N GLY A 218 7.93 -8.10 14.36
CA GLY A 218 8.69 -9.34 14.16
C GLY A 218 7.83 -10.60 14.08
N ARG A 219 6.51 -10.50 13.95
CA ARG A 219 5.61 -11.65 13.74
C ARG A 219 5.70 -12.21 12.32
N LYS A 220 6.05 -11.34 11.38
CA LYS A 220 6.39 -11.69 10.00
C LYS A 220 7.77 -11.16 9.64
N TYR A 221 8.43 -11.81 8.68
CA TYR A 221 9.68 -11.31 8.11
C TYR A 221 9.55 -11.10 6.61
N MET A 222 10.23 -10.08 6.10
CA MET A 222 10.25 -9.77 4.68
C MET A 222 11.30 -10.61 3.96
N LYS A 223 10.89 -11.20 2.84
CA LYS A 223 11.79 -11.69 1.79
C LYS A 223 11.45 -10.97 0.50
N VAL A 224 12.42 -10.36 -0.10
CA VAL A 224 12.28 -9.63 -1.36
C VAL A 224 13.14 -10.33 -2.40
N TYR A 225 12.54 -10.57 -3.55
CA TYR A 225 13.21 -11.14 -4.71
C TYR A 225 13.08 -10.18 -5.87
N LYS A 226 14.18 -9.97 -6.59
CA LYS A 226 14.13 -9.25 -7.87
C LYS A 226 13.33 -10.06 -8.88
N GLN A 227 12.59 -9.38 -9.73
CA GLN A 227 11.95 -10.05 -10.86
C GLN A 227 13.00 -10.43 -11.89
N MET A 228 13.21 -11.72 -12.08
CA MET A 228 14.10 -12.27 -13.09
C MET A 228 13.38 -12.30 -14.44
N LYS A 229 13.14 -11.11 -15.04
CA LYS A 229 12.49 -11.01 -16.36
C LYS A 229 13.41 -11.56 -17.43
N MET A 230 12.97 -12.59 -18.15
CA MET A 230 13.77 -13.26 -19.17
C MET A 230 13.44 -12.77 -20.59
N TYR A 231 12.23 -12.26 -20.83
CA TYR A 231 11.76 -11.96 -22.19
C TYR A 231 12.34 -10.69 -22.80
N ASN A 232 12.87 -9.76 -21.98
CA ASN A 232 13.55 -8.54 -22.43
C ASN A 232 15.07 -8.70 -22.51
N ASP A 233 15.63 -9.83 -22.10
CA ASP A 233 17.05 -10.09 -22.08
C ASP A 233 17.49 -10.74 -23.38
N GLU A 234 18.46 -10.14 -24.06
CA GLU A 234 18.93 -10.60 -25.38
C GLU A 234 19.58 -11.99 -25.33
N GLU A 235 20.17 -12.37 -24.18
CA GLU A 235 20.77 -13.69 -24.01
C GLU A 235 19.77 -14.75 -23.57
N LEU A 236 18.73 -14.36 -22.85
CA LEU A 236 17.73 -15.29 -22.29
C LEU A 236 16.55 -15.52 -23.22
N ASN A 237 16.16 -14.54 -24.05
CA ASN A 237 15.06 -14.70 -25.00
C ASN A 237 15.53 -15.35 -26.29
N PRO A 238 15.04 -16.58 -26.64
CA PRO A 238 15.48 -17.26 -27.88
C PRO A 238 15.23 -16.49 -29.18
N ILE A 239 14.25 -15.60 -29.21
CA ILE A 239 13.93 -14.77 -30.38
C ILE A 239 14.90 -13.59 -30.55
N LEU A 240 15.49 -13.10 -29.46
CA LEU A 240 16.44 -12.01 -29.46
C LEU A 240 17.89 -12.48 -29.66
N ARG A 241 18.16 -13.73 -29.31
CA ARG A 241 19.48 -14.38 -29.60
C ARG A 241 19.68 -14.50 -31.11
N LYS A 242 20.63 -13.80 -31.66
CA LYS A 242 21.06 -13.87 -33.07
C LYS A 242 22.25 -14.80 -33.23
#